data_6884175dbb9e7005e556ec0a4dfd18ff
#
_entry.id   6884175dbb9e7005e556ec0a4dfd18ff
#
_cell.length_a   1.000
_cell.length_b   1.000
_cell.length_c   1.000
_cell.angle_alpha   90.00
_cell.angle_beta   90.00
_cell.angle_gamma   90.00
#
_symmetry.space_group_name_H-M   'P 1'
#
loop_
_entity.id
_entity.type
_entity.pdbx_description
1 polymer ?
#
loop_
_entity_poly.entity_id
_entity_poly.type
_entity_poly.pdbx_seq_one_letter_code
_entity_poly.pdbx_strand_id
1 'polypeptide(L)'
;ENIKIAFVSSTSSNNINAILYCLRNSINKRDFNFIGNAKLVKKYKPNPDIYLLALKKLKLKANDCVAIEDSQESLNSARRAKIKCIIFPGKFHSPKKFIGAYKKVYQLNKNIILR
;
A
#
# COMPACT_ATOMS: atom_id res chain seq x y z
N GLU A 1 3.10 11.39 17.01
CA GLU A 1 4.17 10.87 16.17
C GLU A 1 3.91 11.19 14.68
N ASN A 2 4.98 11.58 14.01
CA ASN A 2 4.89 11.96 12.59
C ASN A 2 5.03 10.73 11.70
N ILE A 3 3.93 10.01 11.52
CA ILE A 3 3.88 8.89 10.60
C ILE A 3 3.46 9.41 9.21
N LYS A 4 4.28 9.12 8.21
CA LYS A 4 3.96 9.43 6.83
C LYS A 4 3.09 8.33 6.24
N ILE A 5 2.09 8.73 5.47
CA ILE A 5 1.14 7.81 4.83
C ILE A 5 1.19 8.02 3.32
N ALA A 6 1.25 6.92 2.58
CA ALA A 6 1.15 6.94 1.12
C ALA A 6 0.05 6.01 0.64
N PHE A 7 -0.61 6.43 -0.43
CA PHE A 7 -1.54 5.59 -1.17
C PHE A 7 -0.86 5.22 -2.49
N VAL A 8 -0.58 3.95 -2.69
CA VAL A 8 0.06 3.46 -3.92
C VAL A 8 -0.85 2.46 -4.61
N SER A 9 -1.18 2.73 -5.86
CA SER A 9 -2.18 1.97 -6.58
C SER A 9 -1.77 1.71 -8.01
N SER A 10 -2.22 0.58 -8.56
CA SER A 10 -2.08 0.26 -9.98
C SER A 10 -3.25 0.82 -10.82
N THR A 11 -4.14 1.56 -10.21
CA THR A 11 -5.29 2.14 -10.91
C THR A 11 -5.03 3.57 -11.37
N SER A 12 -5.95 4.13 -12.13
CA SER A 12 -5.86 5.49 -12.65
C SER A 12 -6.08 6.54 -11.56
N SER A 13 -5.63 7.77 -11.83
CA SER A 13 -5.89 8.90 -10.94
C SER A 13 -7.39 9.18 -10.77
N ASN A 14 -8.18 8.96 -11.82
CA ASN A 14 -9.64 9.12 -11.74
C ASN A 14 -10.27 8.13 -10.77
N ASN A 15 -9.83 6.89 -10.78
CA ASN A 15 -10.31 5.87 -9.84
C ASN A 15 -9.89 6.19 -8.41
N ILE A 16 -8.66 6.67 -8.21
CA ILE A 16 -8.19 7.11 -6.90
C ILE A 16 -9.05 8.25 -6.38
N ASN A 17 -9.36 9.23 -7.23
CA ASN A 17 -10.22 10.36 -6.85
C ASN A 17 -11.63 9.89 -6.47
N ALA A 18 -12.18 8.92 -7.20
CA ALA A 18 -13.48 8.33 -6.88
C ALA A 18 -13.47 7.63 -5.52
N ILE A 19 -12.43 6.84 -5.24
CA ILE A 19 -12.26 6.16 -3.95
C ILE A 19 -12.18 7.19 -2.82
N LEU A 20 -11.35 8.21 -2.96
CA LEU A 20 -11.20 9.26 -1.94
C LEU A 20 -12.48 10.06 -1.75
N TYR A 21 -13.25 10.28 -2.81
CA TYR A 21 -14.56 10.92 -2.68
C TYR A 21 -15.52 10.08 -1.83
N CYS A 22 -15.55 8.77 -2.07
CA CYS A 22 -16.38 7.87 -1.27
C CYS A 22 -15.97 7.85 0.21
N LEU A 23 -14.70 8.08 0.50
CA LEU A 23 -14.14 8.05 1.86
C LEU A 23 -14.00 9.44 2.49
N ARG A 24 -14.52 10.48 1.85
CA ARG A 24 -14.26 11.89 2.21
C ARG A 24 -14.61 12.28 3.64
N ASN A 25 -15.52 11.54 4.27
CA ASN A 25 -15.89 11.80 5.67
C ASN A 25 -14.86 11.22 6.66
N SER A 26 -13.99 10.35 6.20
CA SER A 26 -13.01 9.67 7.03
C SER A 26 -11.57 10.02 6.67
N ILE A 27 -11.27 10.19 5.37
CA ILE A 27 -9.93 10.45 4.88
C ILE A 27 -9.96 11.34 3.65
N ASN A 28 -8.97 12.22 3.51
CA ASN A 28 -8.83 13.16 2.41
C ASN A 28 -7.45 13.05 1.76
N LYS A 29 -7.31 13.61 0.56
CA LYS A 29 -6.01 13.67 -0.14
C LYS A 29 -4.91 14.27 0.73
N ARG A 30 -5.23 15.30 1.50
CA ARG A 30 -4.26 16.00 2.37
C ARG A 30 -3.72 15.13 3.50
N ASP A 31 -4.37 14.02 3.81
CA ASP A 31 -3.91 13.10 4.84
C ASP A 31 -2.74 12.25 4.34
N PHE A 32 -2.52 12.20 3.02
CA PHE A 32 -1.45 11.42 2.40
C PHE A 32 -0.26 12.31 2.07
N ASN A 33 0.93 11.81 2.37
CA ASN A 33 2.19 12.44 1.99
C ASN A 33 2.57 12.16 0.54
N PHE A 34 2.03 11.09 -0.03
CA PHE A 34 2.21 10.72 -1.43
C PHE A 34 1.01 9.90 -1.90
N ILE A 35 0.54 10.20 -3.10
CA ILE A 35 -0.47 9.40 -3.79
C ILE A 35 0.09 9.00 -5.15
N GLY A 36 0.31 7.68 -5.33
CA GLY A 36 0.85 7.12 -6.56
C GLY A 36 -0.22 6.40 -7.37
N ASN A 37 -0.22 6.63 -8.68
CA ASN A 37 -1.11 5.96 -9.62
C ASN A 37 -0.32 5.30 -10.74
N ALA A 38 -1.02 4.53 -11.58
CA ALA A 38 -0.39 3.74 -12.64
C ALA A 38 0.46 4.56 -13.62
N LYS A 39 0.09 5.81 -13.89
CA LYS A 39 0.81 6.64 -14.87
C LYS A 39 2.18 7.13 -14.39
N LEU A 40 2.46 7.06 -13.09
CA LEU A 40 3.71 7.57 -12.53
C LEU A 40 4.89 6.62 -12.71
N VAL A 41 4.64 5.38 -13.13
CA VAL A 41 5.68 4.36 -13.27
C VAL A 41 5.56 3.65 -14.61
N LYS A 42 6.70 3.12 -15.09
CA LYS A 42 6.75 2.37 -16.34
C LYS A 42 6.28 0.93 -16.17
N LYS A 43 6.63 0.31 -15.07
CA LYS A 43 6.29 -1.09 -14.79
C LYS A 43 5.33 -1.16 -13.61
N TYR A 44 4.17 -1.75 -13.85
CA TYR A 44 3.14 -1.92 -12.85
C TYR A 44 3.44 -3.08 -11.91
N LYS A 45 2.69 -3.15 -10.81
CA LYS A 45 2.76 -4.33 -9.92
C LYS A 45 2.61 -5.61 -10.76
N PRO A 46 3.36 -6.66 -10.47
CA PRO A 46 4.17 -6.93 -9.27
C PRO A 46 5.57 -6.32 -9.27
N ASN A 47 5.92 -5.49 -10.24
CA ASN A 47 7.20 -4.78 -10.21
C ASN A 47 7.22 -3.77 -9.05
N PRO A 48 8.40 -3.47 -8.49
CA PRO A 48 8.50 -2.61 -7.30
C PRO A 48 8.42 -1.13 -7.59
N ASP A 49 8.28 -0.72 -8.85
CA ASP A 49 8.46 0.68 -9.28
C ASP A 49 7.63 1.67 -8.46
N ILE A 50 6.35 1.38 -8.22
CA ILE A 50 5.47 2.30 -7.49
C ILE A 50 5.89 2.43 -6.02
N TYR A 51 6.36 1.35 -5.40
CA TYR A 51 6.85 1.38 -4.03
C TYR A 51 8.21 2.09 -3.92
N LEU A 52 9.09 1.88 -4.89
CA LEU A 52 10.37 2.59 -4.94
C LEU A 52 10.16 4.09 -5.12
N LEU A 53 9.20 4.48 -5.96
CA LEU A 53 8.83 5.88 -6.12
C LEU A 53 8.27 6.46 -4.82
N ALA A 54 7.40 5.71 -4.12
CA ALA A 54 6.85 6.14 -2.84
C ALA A 54 7.95 6.38 -1.81
N LEU A 55 8.90 5.46 -1.68
CA LEU A 55 10.03 5.63 -0.76
C LEU A 55 10.82 6.90 -1.07
N LYS A 56 11.09 7.15 -2.36
CA LYS A 56 11.80 8.35 -2.79
C LYS A 56 11.01 9.62 -2.43
N LYS A 57 9.72 9.65 -2.70
CA LYS A 57 8.86 10.81 -2.42
C LYS A 57 8.71 11.06 -0.92
N LEU A 58 8.62 10.00 -0.13
CA LEU A 58 8.53 10.11 1.33
C LEU A 58 9.87 10.37 1.99
N LYS A 59 10.99 10.17 1.28
CA LYS A 59 12.35 10.25 1.80
C LYS A 59 12.57 9.27 2.96
N LEU A 60 12.08 8.05 2.78
CA LEU A 60 12.18 6.97 3.77
C LEU A 60 12.91 5.77 3.18
N LYS A 61 13.49 4.98 4.07
CA LYS A 61 14.09 3.69 3.73
C LYS A 61 13.03 2.58 3.83
N ALA A 62 13.22 1.52 3.07
CA ALA A 62 12.30 0.39 3.08
C ALA A 62 12.10 -0.20 4.49
N ASN A 63 13.19 -0.28 5.27
CA ASN A 63 13.14 -0.82 6.63
C ASN A 63 12.30 0.01 7.61
N ASP A 64 12.06 1.26 7.28
CA ASP A 64 11.27 2.18 8.12
C ASP A 64 9.79 2.18 7.74
N CYS A 65 9.41 1.34 6.79
CA CYS A 65 8.07 1.32 6.22
C CYS A 65 7.42 -0.04 6.34
N VAL A 66 6.10 -0.05 6.35
CA VAL A 66 5.28 -1.24 6.19
C VAL A 66 4.22 -0.96 5.13
N ALA A 67 3.99 -1.92 4.27
CA ALA A 67 2.92 -1.87 3.28
C ALA A 67 1.73 -2.71 3.77
N ILE A 68 0.54 -2.29 3.38
CA ILE A 68 -0.70 -3.06 3.61
C ILE A 68 -1.31 -3.32 2.25
N GLU A 69 -1.51 -4.58 1.92
CA GLU A 69 -2.00 -5.00 0.62
C GLU A 69 -3.04 -6.12 0.74
N ASP A 70 -3.76 -6.38 -0.35
CA ASP A 70 -4.84 -7.36 -0.39
C ASP A 70 -4.64 -8.48 -1.40
N SER A 71 -3.58 -8.45 -2.21
CA SER A 71 -3.32 -9.43 -3.26
C SER A 71 -1.88 -9.91 -3.24
N GLN A 72 -1.65 -11.10 -3.82
CA GLN A 72 -0.29 -11.63 -3.97
C GLN A 72 0.55 -10.76 -4.90
N GLU A 73 -0.03 -10.24 -5.95
CA GLU A 73 0.66 -9.37 -6.91
C GLU A 73 1.19 -8.11 -6.22
N SER A 74 0.35 -7.45 -5.45
CA SER A 74 0.73 -6.25 -4.70
C SER A 74 1.73 -6.55 -3.60
N LEU A 75 1.57 -7.69 -2.91
CA LEU A 75 2.54 -8.17 -1.93
C LEU A 75 3.92 -8.35 -2.56
N ASN A 76 3.98 -8.97 -3.74
CA ASN A 76 5.24 -9.18 -4.45
C ASN A 76 5.91 -7.86 -4.83
N SER A 77 5.13 -6.87 -5.22
CA SER A 77 5.61 -5.52 -5.52
C SER A 77 6.31 -4.89 -4.30
N ALA A 78 5.66 -4.92 -3.14
CA ALA A 78 6.23 -4.40 -1.89
C ALA A 78 7.49 -5.16 -1.49
N ARG A 79 7.46 -6.49 -1.56
CA ARG A 79 8.61 -7.32 -1.22
C ARG A 79 9.83 -7.05 -2.11
N ARG A 80 9.61 -6.86 -3.40
CA ARG A 80 10.69 -6.53 -4.34
C ARG A 80 11.31 -5.16 -4.04
N ALA A 81 10.55 -4.27 -3.42
CA ALA A 81 11.05 -3.01 -2.90
C ALA A 81 11.67 -3.13 -1.50
N LYS A 82 11.77 -4.36 -0.96
CA LYS A 82 12.31 -4.68 0.37
C LYS A 82 11.48 -4.12 1.53
N ILE A 83 10.20 -3.89 1.30
CA ILE A 83 9.24 -3.38 2.30
C ILE A 83 8.48 -4.57 2.89
N LYS A 84 8.41 -4.64 4.22
CA LYS A 84 7.55 -5.62 4.90
C LYS A 84 6.11 -5.37 4.52
N CYS A 85 5.36 -6.42 4.20
CA CYS A 85 3.99 -6.29 3.77
C CYS A 85 3.05 -7.11 4.64
N ILE A 86 2.04 -6.44 5.16
CA ILE A 86 0.93 -7.06 5.88
C ILE A 86 -0.19 -7.28 4.87
N ILE A 87 -0.71 -8.50 4.81
CA ILE A 87 -1.84 -8.82 3.95
C ILE A 87 -3.14 -8.68 4.75
N PHE A 88 -4.04 -7.89 4.19
CA PHE A 88 -5.41 -7.72 4.65
C PHE A 88 -6.35 -8.14 3.53
N PRO A 89 -6.68 -9.45 3.42
CA PRO A 89 -7.57 -9.92 2.37
C PRO A 89 -9.00 -9.45 2.65
N GLY A 90 -9.71 -9.07 1.60
CA GLY A 90 -11.11 -8.70 1.71
C GLY A 90 -11.99 -9.89 2.09
N LYS A 91 -13.24 -9.61 2.45
CA LYS A 91 -14.23 -10.63 2.86
C LYS A 91 -14.43 -11.75 1.83
N PHE A 92 -14.19 -11.45 0.58
CA PHE A 92 -14.47 -12.37 -0.54
C PHE A 92 -13.22 -13.13 -1.02
N HIS A 93 -12.07 -12.92 -0.37
CA HIS A 93 -10.87 -13.66 -0.73
C HIS A 93 -10.90 -15.03 -0.05
N SER A 94 -10.65 -16.07 -0.86
CA SER A 94 -10.53 -17.43 -0.36
C SER A 94 -9.38 -17.52 0.65
N PRO A 95 -9.33 -18.57 1.51
CA PRO A 95 -8.27 -18.75 2.49
C PRO A 95 -6.93 -19.12 1.84
N LYS A 96 -6.53 -18.40 0.79
CA LYS A 96 -5.24 -18.60 0.13
C LYS A 96 -4.10 -18.19 1.05
N LYS A 97 -3.04 -18.94 0.99
CA LYS A 97 -1.77 -18.54 1.61
C LYS A 97 -1.14 -17.46 0.74
N PHE A 98 -0.67 -16.40 1.39
CA PHE A 98 0.07 -15.33 0.73
C PHE A 98 1.55 -15.54 0.99
N ILE A 99 2.29 -15.95 -0.06
CA ILE A 99 3.70 -16.28 0.05
C ILE A 99 4.51 -15.02 0.25
N GLY A 100 5.24 -14.96 1.36
CA GLY A 100 6.14 -13.87 1.67
C GLY A 100 5.52 -12.71 2.46
N ALA A 101 4.28 -12.85 2.91
CA ALA A 101 3.68 -11.86 3.78
C ALA A 101 4.39 -11.83 5.14
N TYR A 102 4.61 -10.63 5.66
CA TYR A 102 5.09 -10.43 7.02
C TYR A 102 4.04 -10.88 8.03
N LYS A 103 2.78 -10.47 7.79
CA LYS A 103 1.61 -10.90 8.56
C LYS A 103 0.39 -10.97 7.64
N LYS A 104 -0.56 -11.83 7.99
CA LYS A 104 -1.89 -11.86 7.40
C LYS A 104 -2.88 -11.51 8.51
N VAL A 105 -3.69 -10.49 8.29
CA VAL A 105 -4.64 -9.99 9.30
C VAL A 105 -6.03 -9.87 8.69
N TYR A 106 -7.06 -10.05 9.51
CA TYR A 106 -8.46 -9.93 9.11
C TYR A 106 -9.10 -8.65 9.64
N GLN A 107 -8.41 -7.93 10.51
CA GLN A 107 -8.79 -6.62 11.03
C GLN A 107 -7.57 -5.74 11.09
N LEU A 108 -7.74 -4.45 10.78
CA LEU A 108 -6.69 -3.45 10.91
C LEU A 108 -6.89 -2.65 12.18
N ASN A 109 -5.84 -2.56 12.98
CA ASN A 109 -5.79 -1.66 14.13
C ASN A 109 -4.36 -1.14 14.30
N LYS A 110 -4.21 -0.10 15.09
CA LYS A 110 -2.91 0.58 15.27
C LYS A 110 -1.80 -0.34 15.80
N ASN A 111 -2.16 -1.32 16.60
CA ASN A 111 -1.16 -2.22 17.21
C ASN A 111 -0.48 -3.13 16.19
N ILE A 112 -1.14 -3.43 15.08
CA ILE A 112 -0.58 -4.26 14.01
C ILE A 112 0.54 -3.52 13.30
N ILE A 113 0.39 -2.21 13.11
CA ILE A 113 1.31 -1.37 12.34
C ILE A 113 2.49 -0.92 13.21
N LEU A 114 2.25 -0.63 14.48
CA LEU A 114 3.25 -0.04 15.38
C LEU A 114 4.14 -1.06 16.09
N ARG A 115 3.91 -2.33 15.88
CA ARG A 115 4.75 -3.39 16.46
C ARG A 115 6.00 -3.66 15.67
#